data_742a3cd7fb4b6ca3780a5b30a632d731
#
_entry.id   742a3cd7fb4b6ca3780a5b30a632d731
#
_cell.length_a   1.000
_cell.length_b   1.000
_cell.length_c   1.000
_cell.angle_alpha   90.00
_cell.angle_beta   90.00
_cell.angle_gamma   90.00
#
_symmetry.space_group_name_H-M   'P 1'
#
loop_
_entity.id
_entity.type
_entity.pdbx_description
1 polymer ?
#
loop_
_entity_poly.entity_id
_entity_poly.type
_entity_poly.pdbx_seq_one_letter_code
_entity_poly.pdbx_strand_id
1 'polypeptide(L)'
;MKIRVLLLFCLISFQITAAQTLSPTAEISVLTIGQGGSLNDAFGHNGFRINDKAQDIDIVFDYGRFPFNEPGFYLNFARGKLSYSIGVDSFKDVNNFYVWQNRTIKEQVLNLEQAEKQALYNFLLNNYKPENRDYLYDFFYDNCATRIRDVANTALGDEITFNTPLDYKPQTFRTLIHNNLNKNSWGSLGIDIALGSVI
;
A
#
# COMPACT_ATOMS: atom_id res chain seq x y z
N MET A 1 -68.82 8.28 7.48
CA MET A 1 -67.49 7.91 8.03
C MET A 1 -66.47 8.07 6.91
N LYS A 2 -65.68 9.16 6.92
CA LYS A 2 -64.76 9.47 5.81
C LYS A 2 -63.35 8.94 6.18
N ILE A 3 -62.90 7.93 5.47
CA ILE A 3 -61.56 7.39 5.61
C ILE A 3 -60.59 8.36 4.92
N ARG A 4 -59.71 9.02 5.70
CA ARG A 4 -58.62 9.82 5.16
C ARG A 4 -57.42 8.87 4.93
N VAL A 5 -57.11 8.62 3.68
CA VAL A 5 -55.89 7.90 3.27
C VAL A 5 -54.72 8.89 3.38
N LEU A 6 -53.84 8.65 4.35
CA LEU A 6 -52.61 9.39 4.52
C LEU A 6 -51.54 8.77 3.62
N LEU A 7 -51.28 9.39 2.47
CA LEU A 7 -50.18 9.01 1.58
C LEU A 7 -48.86 9.48 2.23
N LEU A 8 -48.16 8.53 2.85
CA LEU A 8 -46.79 8.75 3.36
C LEU A 8 -45.82 8.70 2.15
N PHE A 9 -45.43 9.87 1.66
CA PHE A 9 -44.35 9.98 0.67
C PHE A 9 -43.03 9.72 1.38
N CYS A 10 -42.53 8.48 1.29
CA CYS A 10 -41.11 8.19 1.65
C CYS A 10 -40.22 8.86 0.61
N LEU A 11 -39.69 10.04 0.94
CA LEU A 11 -38.55 10.65 0.26
C LEU A 11 -37.32 9.78 0.60
N ILE A 12 -37.04 8.81 -0.24
CA ILE A 12 -35.73 8.12 -0.25
C ILE A 12 -34.75 9.16 -0.80
N SER A 13 -34.11 9.88 0.12
CA SER A 13 -32.96 10.70 -0.24
C SER A 13 -31.85 9.76 -0.67
N PHE A 14 -31.65 9.61 -1.97
CA PHE A 14 -30.46 9.02 -2.55
C PHE A 14 -29.29 9.93 -2.16
N GLN A 15 -28.57 9.57 -1.11
CA GLN A 15 -27.29 10.18 -0.78
C GLN A 15 -26.32 9.72 -1.87
N ILE A 16 -26.19 10.52 -2.93
CA ILE A 16 -25.08 10.39 -3.85
C ILE A 16 -23.85 10.78 -3.03
N THR A 17 -23.12 9.79 -2.53
CA THR A 17 -21.80 10.00 -1.97
C THR A 17 -20.92 10.44 -3.13
N ALA A 18 -20.84 11.75 -3.36
CA ALA A 18 -19.90 12.30 -4.32
C ALA A 18 -18.50 11.84 -3.89
N ALA A 19 -17.76 11.21 -4.80
CA ALA A 19 -16.37 10.90 -4.55
C ALA A 19 -15.67 12.21 -4.19
N GLN A 20 -14.93 12.20 -3.07
CA GLN A 20 -14.21 13.39 -2.59
C GLN A 20 -13.22 13.83 -3.67
N THR A 21 -13.38 15.05 -4.19
CA THR A 21 -12.54 15.58 -5.26
C THR A 21 -11.35 16.31 -4.63
N LEU A 22 -10.13 15.91 -5.02
CA LEU A 22 -8.92 16.58 -4.56
C LEU A 22 -8.86 18.03 -5.06
N SER A 23 -8.35 18.94 -4.22
CA SER A 23 -8.12 20.32 -4.62
C SER A 23 -6.99 20.43 -5.65
N PRO A 24 -6.90 21.53 -6.42
CA PRO A 24 -5.79 21.75 -7.35
C PRO A 24 -4.41 21.76 -6.70
N THR A 25 -4.35 22.10 -5.42
CA THR A 25 -3.10 22.16 -4.62
C THR A 25 -2.75 20.84 -3.93
N ALA A 26 -3.55 19.79 -4.14
CA ALA A 26 -3.24 18.47 -3.60
C ALA A 26 -1.94 17.94 -4.20
N GLU A 27 -1.17 17.26 -3.37
CA GLU A 27 0.05 16.57 -3.76
C GLU A 27 -0.12 15.07 -3.50
N ILE A 28 0.37 14.25 -4.43
CA ILE A 28 0.52 12.81 -4.24
C ILE A 28 2.00 12.48 -4.29
N SER A 29 2.46 11.72 -3.32
CA SER A 29 3.85 11.30 -3.22
C SER A 29 3.99 9.81 -2.93
N VAL A 30 5.13 9.26 -3.30
CA VAL A 30 5.57 7.93 -2.87
C VAL A 30 6.49 8.07 -1.67
N LEU A 31 6.14 7.39 -0.60
CA LEU A 31 6.98 7.24 0.58
C LEU A 31 7.80 5.97 0.45
N THR A 32 9.11 6.09 0.71
CA THR A 32 10.04 4.97 0.85
C THR A 32 10.59 4.99 2.26
N ILE A 33 10.24 3.96 3.02
CA ILE A 33 10.67 3.78 4.41
C ILE A 33 11.91 2.88 4.43
N GLY A 34 12.96 3.36 5.09
CA GLY A 34 14.21 2.63 5.25
C GLY A 34 14.05 1.34 6.05
N GLN A 35 15.10 0.52 6.05
CA GLN A 35 15.15 -0.74 6.79
C GLN A 35 14.99 -0.53 8.29
N GLY A 36 14.39 -1.51 8.96
CA GLY A 36 14.33 -1.61 10.41
C GLY A 36 15.22 -2.73 10.96
N GLY A 37 15.18 -2.91 12.28
CA GLY A 37 16.02 -3.88 12.98
C GLY A 37 15.44 -5.29 13.07
N SER A 38 14.17 -5.50 12.74
CA SER A 38 13.53 -6.80 12.78
C SER A 38 13.52 -7.48 11.41
N LEU A 39 13.32 -8.80 11.38
CA LEU A 39 13.24 -9.56 10.12
C LEU A 39 12.14 -9.02 9.19
N ASN A 40 11.01 -8.63 9.75
CA ASN A 40 9.87 -8.12 8.99
C ASN A 40 10.12 -6.72 8.39
N ASP A 41 11.05 -5.96 8.98
CA ASP A 41 11.38 -4.59 8.59
C ASP A 41 12.66 -4.50 7.74
N ALA A 42 13.36 -5.61 7.57
CA ALA A 42 14.69 -5.67 6.93
C ALA A 42 14.67 -5.18 5.47
N PHE A 43 13.53 -5.21 4.82
CA PHE A 43 13.39 -4.85 3.39
C PHE A 43 12.77 -3.46 3.18
N GLY A 44 12.54 -2.71 4.26
CA GLY A 44 11.88 -1.42 4.17
C GLY A 44 10.38 -1.52 3.93
N HIS A 45 9.77 -0.41 3.50
CA HIS A 45 8.34 -0.35 3.19
C HIS A 45 8.04 0.80 2.23
N ASN A 46 6.86 0.79 1.59
CA ASN A 46 6.43 1.84 0.67
C ASN A 46 4.95 2.16 0.86
N GLY A 47 4.57 3.40 0.51
CA GLY A 47 3.18 3.84 0.52
C GLY A 47 2.96 5.05 -0.39
N PHE A 48 1.70 5.32 -0.74
CA PHE A 48 1.27 6.58 -1.35
C PHE A 48 0.77 7.53 -0.28
N ARG A 49 1.30 8.75 -0.23
CA ARG A 49 0.77 9.83 0.60
C ARG A 49 -0.10 10.74 -0.26
N ILE A 50 -1.28 11.05 0.23
CA ILE A 50 -2.19 12.06 -0.32
C ILE A 50 -2.20 13.23 0.66
N ASN A 51 -1.72 14.39 0.21
CA ASN A 51 -1.67 15.60 1.01
C ASN A 51 -2.49 16.69 0.31
N ASP A 52 -3.66 16.98 0.86
CA ASP A 52 -4.54 18.06 0.40
C ASP A 52 -4.91 18.97 1.56
N LYS A 53 -4.10 20.00 1.78
CA LYS A 53 -4.28 20.95 2.88
C LYS A 53 -5.59 21.73 2.80
N ALA A 54 -6.14 21.91 1.59
CA ALA A 54 -7.39 22.64 1.41
C ALA A 54 -8.60 21.84 1.91
N GLN A 55 -8.46 20.51 2.00
CA GLN A 55 -9.51 19.61 2.47
C GLN A 55 -9.16 18.89 3.79
N ASP A 56 -8.08 19.29 4.44
CA ASP A 56 -7.58 18.66 5.68
C ASP A 56 -7.31 17.14 5.50
N ILE A 57 -6.79 16.75 4.33
CA ILE A 57 -6.39 15.38 4.02
C ILE A 57 -4.87 15.28 4.11
N ASP A 58 -4.37 14.39 4.96
CA ASP A 58 -2.96 13.99 4.99
C ASP A 58 -2.87 12.53 5.43
N ILE A 59 -3.01 11.62 4.47
CA ILE A 59 -3.16 10.19 4.68
C ILE A 59 -2.17 9.40 3.84
N VAL A 60 -1.85 8.20 4.30
CA VAL A 60 -0.97 7.25 3.61
C VAL A 60 -1.73 5.96 3.34
N PHE A 61 -1.74 5.55 2.08
CA PHE A 61 -2.14 4.21 1.65
C PHE A 61 -0.91 3.34 1.55
N ASP A 62 -0.90 2.20 2.21
CA ASP A 62 0.17 1.23 2.11
C ASP A 62 -0.36 -0.20 1.90
N TYR A 63 0.44 -1.03 1.27
CA TYR A 63 0.12 -2.43 1.00
C TYR A 63 0.98 -3.35 1.88
N GLY A 64 0.50 -4.55 2.14
CA GLY A 64 1.27 -5.51 2.91
C GLY A 64 0.86 -5.61 4.37
N ARG A 65 -0.32 -5.13 4.74
CA ARG A 65 -0.86 -5.30 6.08
C ARG A 65 -1.43 -6.70 6.25
N PHE A 66 -1.09 -7.34 7.35
CA PHE A 66 -1.55 -8.69 7.64
C PHE A 66 -1.83 -8.88 9.14
N PRO A 67 -2.85 -9.65 9.48
CA PRO A 67 -3.18 -9.93 10.86
C PRO A 67 -2.35 -11.12 11.38
N PHE A 68 -1.33 -10.86 12.20
CA PHE A 68 -0.54 -11.92 12.86
C PHE A 68 -1.36 -12.88 13.74
N ASN A 69 -2.52 -12.43 14.21
CA ASN A 69 -3.34 -13.14 15.18
C ASN A 69 -4.42 -14.03 14.54
N GLU A 70 -4.43 -14.18 13.22
CA GLU A 70 -5.41 -15.06 12.57
C GLU A 70 -5.13 -16.54 12.87
N PRO A 71 -6.17 -17.32 13.18
CA PRO A 71 -6.04 -18.77 13.32
C PRO A 71 -5.45 -19.39 12.05
N GLY A 72 -4.40 -20.19 12.22
CA GLY A 72 -3.75 -20.86 11.09
C GLY A 72 -2.75 -20.00 10.31
N PHE A 73 -2.39 -18.79 10.78
CA PHE A 73 -1.41 -17.91 10.13
C PHE A 73 -0.16 -18.66 9.65
N TYR A 74 0.53 -19.40 10.53
CA TYR A 74 1.75 -20.11 10.15
C TYR A 74 1.52 -21.23 9.10
N LEU A 75 0.36 -21.89 9.16
CA LEU A 75 0.02 -22.90 8.15
C LEU A 75 -0.27 -22.27 6.79
N ASN A 76 -0.98 -21.15 6.78
CA ASN A 76 -1.26 -20.39 5.56
C ASN A 76 0.03 -19.79 5.00
N PHE A 77 0.93 -19.28 5.86
CA PHE A 77 2.27 -18.85 5.46
C PHE A 77 3.03 -19.97 4.75
N ALA A 78 3.14 -21.14 5.39
CA ALA A 78 3.84 -22.28 4.81
C ALA A 78 3.22 -22.79 3.49
N ARG A 79 1.95 -22.52 3.26
CA ARG A 79 1.22 -22.87 2.04
C ARG A 79 1.23 -21.76 0.98
N GLY A 80 1.87 -20.62 1.23
CA GLY A 80 1.81 -19.45 0.35
C GLY A 80 0.42 -18.83 0.20
N LYS A 81 -0.46 -18.98 1.20
CA LYS A 81 -1.85 -18.52 1.18
C LYS A 81 -2.11 -17.41 2.20
N LEU A 82 -1.17 -16.50 2.36
CA LEU A 82 -1.38 -15.35 3.23
C LEU A 82 -2.19 -14.27 2.50
N SER A 83 -3.34 -13.92 3.09
CA SER A 83 -4.10 -12.76 2.68
C SER A 83 -3.51 -11.52 3.35
N TYR A 84 -3.12 -10.56 2.54
CA TYR A 84 -2.67 -9.24 2.96
C TYR A 84 -3.66 -8.20 2.47
N SER A 85 -3.61 -7.02 3.03
CA SER A 85 -4.50 -5.94 2.64
C SER A 85 -3.79 -4.61 2.43
N ILE A 86 -4.45 -3.71 1.69
CA ILE A 86 -4.15 -2.29 1.72
C ILE A 86 -4.68 -1.69 3.03
N GLY A 87 -3.95 -0.74 3.61
CA GLY A 87 -4.38 0.04 4.74
C GLY A 87 -4.30 1.53 4.50
N VAL A 88 -4.90 2.31 5.40
CA VAL A 88 -4.88 3.77 5.42
C VAL A 88 -4.65 4.25 6.83
N ASP A 89 -3.69 5.16 7.02
CA ASP A 89 -3.45 5.86 8.27
C ASP A 89 -3.18 7.34 8.02
N SER A 90 -3.29 8.17 9.07
CA SER A 90 -2.82 9.55 8.99
C SER A 90 -1.30 9.59 8.78
N PHE A 91 -0.81 10.53 7.96
CA PHE A 91 0.65 10.68 7.80
C PHE A 91 1.34 10.98 9.13
N LYS A 92 0.67 11.70 10.02
CA LYS A 92 1.17 11.97 11.37
C LYS A 92 1.47 10.68 12.14
N ASP A 93 0.56 9.71 12.11
CA ASP A 93 0.73 8.46 12.83
C ASP A 93 1.81 7.60 12.18
N VAL A 94 1.83 7.52 10.84
CA VAL A 94 2.87 6.85 10.07
C VAL A 94 4.25 7.43 10.39
N ASN A 95 4.38 8.76 10.37
CA ASN A 95 5.64 9.44 10.68
C ASN A 95 6.09 9.17 12.12
N ASN A 96 5.19 9.30 13.10
CA ASN A 96 5.50 9.04 14.50
C ASN A 96 5.96 7.60 14.73
N PHE A 97 5.31 6.65 14.08
CA PHE A 97 5.65 5.23 14.17
C PHE A 97 7.07 4.96 13.65
N TYR A 98 7.41 5.47 12.46
CA TYR A 98 8.74 5.22 11.89
C TYR A 98 9.84 6.02 12.56
N VAL A 99 9.56 7.23 13.07
CA VAL A 99 10.48 7.98 13.92
C VAL A 99 10.79 7.20 15.20
N TRP A 100 9.76 6.64 15.86
CA TRP A 100 9.95 5.79 17.03
C TRP A 100 10.82 4.55 16.73
N GLN A 101 10.68 3.97 15.54
CA GLN A 101 11.53 2.86 15.08
C GLN A 101 12.93 3.29 14.62
N ASN A 102 13.26 4.58 14.65
CA ASN A 102 14.50 5.14 14.08
C ASN A 102 14.74 4.77 12.62
N ARG A 103 13.65 4.75 11.81
CA ARG A 103 13.69 4.47 10.38
C ARG A 103 13.55 5.76 9.58
N THR A 104 14.24 5.83 8.44
CA THR A 104 14.14 6.97 7.54
C THR A 104 12.85 6.91 6.71
N ILE A 105 12.29 8.08 6.42
CA ILE A 105 11.23 8.25 5.42
C ILE A 105 11.78 9.16 4.34
N LYS A 106 11.80 8.67 3.10
CA LYS A 106 12.06 9.49 1.91
C LYS A 106 10.75 9.69 1.18
N GLU A 107 10.51 10.92 0.76
CA GLU A 107 9.29 11.28 0.03
C GLU A 107 9.64 11.76 -1.37
N GLN A 108 8.95 11.22 -2.38
CA GLN A 108 9.05 11.64 -3.77
C GLN A 108 7.67 12.13 -4.21
N VAL A 109 7.53 13.45 -4.35
CA VAL A 109 6.32 14.05 -4.90
C VAL A 109 6.23 13.72 -6.39
N LEU A 110 5.07 13.22 -6.83
CA LEU A 110 4.80 12.88 -8.22
C LEU A 110 4.33 14.14 -8.97
N ASN A 111 4.92 14.36 -10.14
CA ASN A 111 4.50 15.46 -11.01
C ASN A 111 3.30 15.02 -11.85
N LEU A 112 2.09 15.14 -11.28
CA LEU A 112 0.83 14.68 -11.85
C LEU A 112 -0.08 15.87 -12.15
N GLU A 113 -0.79 15.78 -13.26
CA GLU A 113 -1.91 16.67 -13.59
C GLU A 113 -3.09 16.40 -12.64
N GLN A 114 -4.02 17.37 -12.55
CA GLN A 114 -5.17 17.26 -11.63
C GLN A 114 -6.04 16.02 -11.91
N ALA A 115 -6.24 15.68 -13.17
CA ALA A 115 -7.02 14.48 -13.56
C ALA A 115 -6.32 13.19 -13.12
N GLU A 116 -4.99 13.14 -13.23
CA GLU A 116 -4.18 12.00 -12.83
C GLU A 116 -4.16 11.82 -11.31
N LYS A 117 -4.00 12.92 -10.55
CA LYS A 117 -4.12 12.90 -9.08
C LYS A 117 -5.46 12.31 -8.66
N GLN A 118 -6.55 12.77 -9.30
CA GLN A 118 -7.88 12.27 -8.99
C GLN A 118 -8.06 10.80 -9.38
N ALA A 119 -7.52 10.38 -10.52
CA ALA A 119 -7.58 8.99 -10.96
C ALA A 119 -6.86 8.05 -9.98
N LEU A 120 -5.64 8.41 -9.59
CA LEU A 120 -4.87 7.63 -8.61
C LEU A 120 -5.55 7.58 -7.24
N TYR A 121 -6.06 8.71 -6.75
CA TYR A 121 -6.80 8.77 -5.48
C TYR A 121 -8.06 7.92 -5.51
N ASN A 122 -8.86 8.01 -6.58
CA ASN A 122 -10.06 7.19 -6.75
C ASN A 122 -9.73 5.69 -6.82
N PHE A 123 -8.64 5.33 -7.49
CA PHE A 123 -8.16 3.96 -7.54
C PHE A 123 -7.82 3.44 -6.13
N LEU A 124 -7.06 4.20 -5.36
CA LEU A 124 -6.68 3.84 -3.99
C LEU A 124 -7.90 3.70 -3.08
N LEU A 125 -8.84 4.65 -3.15
CA LEU A 125 -10.09 4.58 -2.41
C LEU A 125 -10.93 3.34 -2.79
N ASN A 126 -11.01 3.03 -4.09
CA ASN A 126 -11.71 1.83 -4.56
C ASN A 126 -11.01 0.55 -4.09
N ASN A 127 -9.68 0.53 -4.10
CA ASN A 127 -8.89 -0.60 -3.66
C ASN A 127 -9.00 -0.83 -2.13
N TYR A 128 -9.20 0.24 -1.35
CA TYR A 128 -9.38 0.17 0.09
C TYR A 128 -10.76 -0.36 0.54
N LYS A 129 -11.75 -0.44 -0.35
CA LYS A 129 -13.07 -0.98 -0.01
C LYS A 129 -12.97 -2.43 0.47
N PRO A 130 -13.83 -2.84 1.43
CA PRO A 130 -13.78 -4.20 2.00
C PRO A 130 -13.77 -5.32 0.96
N GLU A 131 -14.48 -5.15 -0.15
CA GLU A 131 -14.57 -6.12 -1.24
C GLU A 131 -13.33 -6.20 -2.14
N ASN A 132 -12.41 -5.19 -2.07
CA ASN A 132 -11.28 -5.07 -2.97
C ASN A 132 -9.91 -5.06 -2.27
N ARG A 133 -9.90 -4.87 -0.93
CA ARG A 133 -8.67 -4.56 -0.20
C ARG A 133 -7.74 -5.75 0.01
N ASP A 134 -8.27 -6.95 -0.02
CA ASP A 134 -7.51 -8.16 0.32
C ASP A 134 -6.91 -8.77 -0.94
N TYR A 135 -5.67 -9.26 -0.83
CA TYR A 135 -4.94 -9.90 -1.92
C TYR A 135 -3.99 -10.98 -1.40
N LEU A 136 -3.63 -11.93 -2.25
CA LEU A 136 -2.61 -12.93 -1.94
C LEU A 136 -1.23 -12.28 -2.12
N TYR A 137 -0.49 -12.23 -1.04
CA TYR A 137 0.85 -11.66 -1.03
C TYR A 137 1.87 -12.62 -1.63
N ASP A 138 2.71 -12.11 -2.51
CA ASP A 138 3.91 -12.79 -2.98
C ASP A 138 5.14 -11.95 -2.65
N PHE A 139 6.09 -12.55 -1.94
CA PHE A 139 7.27 -11.84 -1.47
C PHE A 139 8.09 -11.21 -2.60
N PHE A 140 8.10 -11.82 -3.79
CA PHE A 140 8.87 -11.35 -4.94
C PHE A 140 8.05 -10.54 -5.93
N TYR A 141 6.79 -10.95 -6.17
CA TYR A 141 6.03 -10.46 -7.32
C TYR A 141 4.80 -9.65 -6.96
N ASP A 142 4.31 -9.74 -5.71
CA ASP A 142 3.12 -8.99 -5.26
C ASP A 142 3.27 -8.51 -3.80
N ASN A 143 4.16 -7.54 -3.59
CA ASN A 143 4.51 -6.96 -2.30
C ASN A 143 4.28 -5.45 -2.27
N CYS A 144 4.61 -4.78 -1.15
CA CYS A 144 4.39 -3.33 -1.01
C CYS A 144 5.09 -2.50 -2.10
N ALA A 145 6.29 -2.90 -2.56
CA ALA A 145 7.02 -2.15 -3.58
C ALA A 145 6.46 -2.40 -4.99
N THR A 146 6.18 -3.66 -5.35
CA THR A 146 5.58 -3.99 -6.65
C THR A 146 4.18 -3.41 -6.77
N ARG A 147 3.38 -3.39 -5.68
CA ARG A 147 2.06 -2.77 -5.66
C ARG A 147 2.11 -1.27 -5.93
N ILE A 148 3.10 -0.53 -5.41
CA ILE A 148 3.26 0.90 -5.75
C ILE A 148 3.43 1.08 -7.26
N ARG A 149 4.32 0.29 -7.90
CA ARG A 149 4.53 0.31 -9.35
C ARG A 149 3.24 -0.04 -10.11
N ASP A 150 2.61 -1.14 -9.75
CA ASP A 150 1.49 -1.70 -10.51
C ASP A 150 0.21 -0.85 -10.36
N VAL A 151 0.00 -0.26 -9.19
CA VAL A 151 -1.08 0.72 -8.94
C VAL A 151 -0.85 1.98 -9.76
N ALA A 152 0.39 2.51 -9.77
CA ALA A 152 0.72 3.67 -10.57
C ALA A 152 0.48 3.40 -12.06
N ASN A 153 0.97 2.27 -12.60
CA ASN A 153 0.73 1.86 -13.97
C ASN A 153 -0.77 1.69 -14.29
N THR A 154 -1.53 1.07 -13.39
CA THR A 154 -2.95 0.82 -13.62
C THR A 154 -3.78 2.09 -13.58
N ALA A 155 -3.47 3.00 -12.65
CA ALA A 155 -4.22 4.24 -12.46
C ALA A 155 -3.86 5.33 -13.46
N LEU A 156 -2.62 5.37 -13.95
CA LEU A 156 -2.06 6.46 -14.74
C LEU A 156 -1.64 6.02 -16.17
N GLY A 157 -1.62 4.71 -16.44
CA GLY A 157 -1.31 4.19 -17.78
C GLY A 157 0.08 4.58 -18.25
N ASP A 158 0.18 5.03 -19.50
CA ASP A 158 1.43 5.35 -20.18
C ASP A 158 2.08 6.68 -19.71
N GLU A 159 1.43 7.41 -18.80
CA GLU A 159 1.94 8.69 -18.27
C GLU A 159 3.12 8.48 -17.30
N ILE A 160 3.32 7.25 -16.81
CA ILE A 160 4.44 6.89 -15.92
C ILE A 160 5.44 6.01 -16.64
N THR A 161 6.72 6.41 -16.57
CA THR A 161 7.84 5.61 -17.04
C THR A 161 8.78 5.28 -15.89
N PHE A 162 9.05 4.00 -15.68
CA PHE A 162 10.04 3.54 -14.72
C PHE A 162 11.39 3.33 -15.41
N ASN A 163 12.36 4.16 -15.08
CA ASN A 163 13.70 4.06 -15.64
C ASN A 163 14.60 3.20 -14.78
N THR A 164 15.28 2.24 -15.37
CA THR A 164 16.33 1.48 -14.70
C THR A 164 17.51 2.42 -14.41
N PRO A 165 18.03 2.47 -13.18
CA PRO A 165 19.23 3.26 -12.87
C PRO A 165 20.41 2.88 -13.77
N LEU A 166 21.23 3.86 -14.16
CA LEU A 166 22.35 3.65 -15.08
C LEU A 166 23.42 2.69 -14.52
N ASP A 167 23.55 2.62 -13.20
CA ASP A 167 24.47 1.76 -12.47
C ASP A 167 23.83 0.43 -12.03
N TYR A 168 22.60 0.14 -12.48
CA TYR A 168 21.90 -1.09 -12.12
C TYR A 168 22.66 -2.32 -12.57
N LYS A 169 22.90 -3.24 -11.63
CA LYS A 169 23.46 -4.55 -11.88
C LYS A 169 22.42 -5.62 -11.53
N PRO A 170 21.99 -6.45 -12.49
CA PRO A 170 21.10 -7.57 -12.20
C PRO A 170 21.67 -8.47 -11.09
N GLN A 171 20.82 -8.81 -10.11
CA GLN A 171 21.16 -9.72 -9.03
C GLN A 171 20.03 -10.73 -8.86
N THR A 172 20.35 -11.89 -8.28
CA THR A 172 19.32 -12.86 -7.91
C THR A 172 18.55 -12.35 -6.68
N PHE A 173 17.29 -12.78 -6.53
CA PHE A 173 16.51 -12.50 -5.33
C PHE A 173 17.25 -12.90 -4.06
N ARG A 174 17.90 -14.06 -4.04
CA ARG A 174 18.72 -14.53 -2.92
C ARG A 174 19.83 -13.55 -2.56
N THR A 175 20.54 -13.04 -3.56
CA THR A 175 21.59 -12.02 -3.33
C THR A 175 21.01 -10.74 -2.73
N LEU A 176 19.89 -10.26 -3.27
CA LEU A 176 19.21 -9.07 -2.76
C LEU A 176 18.73 -9.27 -1.31
N ILE A 177 18.20 -10.44 -0.98
CA ILE A 177 17.79 -10.77 0.39
C ILE A 177 19.00 -10.78 1.33
N HIS A 178 20.07 -11.47 0.95
CA HIS A 178 21.29 -11.56 1.78
C HIS A 178 21.98 -10.21 2.00
N ASN A 179 21.81 -9.26 1.08
CA ASN A 179 22.32 -7.90 1.25
C ASN A 179 21.58 -7.11 2.35
N ASN A 180 20.36 -7.54 2.69
CA ASN A 180 19.48 -6.87 3.62
C ASN A 180 19.28 -7.64 4.95
N LEU A 181 19.87 -8.83 5.08
CA LEU A 181 19.73 -9.67 6.27
C LEU A 181 21.10 -9.95 6.91
N ASN A 182 21.09 -10.17 8.22
CA ASN A 182 22.24 -10.78 8.88
C ASN A 182 22.32 -12.27 8.46
N LYS A 183 23.35 -12.59 7.67
CA LYS A 183 23.56 -13.95 7.11
C LYS A 183 23.69 -15.05 8.17
N ASN A 184 24.10 -14.70 9.38
CA ASN A 184 24.25 -15.63 10.49
C ASN A 184 23.03 -15.68 11.42
N SER A 185 21.84 -15.34 10.92
CA SER A 185 20.61 -15.37 11.69
C SER A 185 19.73 -16.57 11.30
N TRP A 186 18.92 -17.05 12.25
CA TRP A 186 17.88 -18.05 11.99
C TRP A 186 16.88 -17.59 10.94
N GLY A 187 16.61 -16.28 10.87
CA GLY A 187 15.74 -15.69 9.85
C GLY A 187 16.31 -15.84 8.43
N SER A 188 17.61 -15.59 8.26
CA SER A 188 18.29 -15.80 6.97
C SER A 188 18.25 -17.26 6.54
N LEU A 189 18.57 -18.19 7.45
CA LEU A 189 18.50 -19.63 7.17
C LEU A 189 17.08 -20.07 6.81
N GLY A 190 16.06 -19.58 7.55
CA GLY A 190 14.67 -19.91 7.28
C GLY A 190 14.22 -19.43 5.89
N ILE A 191 14.60 -18.21 5.49
CA ILE A 191 14.31 -17.69 4.15
C ILE A 191 15.03 -18.51 3.08
N ASP A 192 16.31 -18.85 3.28
CA ASP A 192 17.07 -19.66 2.33
C ASP A 192 16.45 -21.04 2.08
N ILE A 193 15.93 -21.67 3.15
CA ILE A 193 15.22 -22.94 3.03
C ILE A 193 13.89 -22.76 2.31
N ALA A 194 13.14 -21.70 2.63
CA ALA A 194 11.85 -21.42 2.00
C ALA A 194 11.98 -21.11 0.50
N LEU A 195 13.06 -20.43 0.10
CA LEU A 195 13.32 -20.11 -1.30
C LEU A 195 13.78 -21.30 -2.11
N GLY A 196 14.26 -22.38 -1.48
CA GLY A 196 14.81 -23.53 -2.16
C GLY A 196 16.17 -23.27 -2.83
N SER A 197 16.61 -24.20 -3.69
CA SER A 197 17.95 -24.17 -4.29
C SER A 197 18.07 -23.34 -5.58
N VAL A 198 16.96 -22.96 -6.18
CA VAL A 198 16.92 -22.34 -7.52
C VAL A 198 16.10 -21.04 -7.47
N ILE A 199 16.74 -19.96 -7.08
CA ILE A 199 16.20 -18.60 -7.31
C ILE A 199 17.36 -17.61 -7.51
#